data_b9b551e2804b910ddf4ee072c5d62d3f
#
_entry.id   b9b551e2804b910ddf4ee072c5d62d3f
#
_cell.length_a   1.000
_cell.length_b   1.000
_cell.length_c   1.000
_cell.angle_alpha   90.00
_cell.angle_beta   90.00
_cell.angle_gamma   90.00
#
_symmetry.space_group_name_H-M   'P 1'
#
loop_
_entity.id
_entity.type
_entity.pdbx_description
1 polymer ?
#
loop_
_entity_poly.entity_id
_entity_poly.type
_entity_poly.pdbx_seq_one_letter_code
_entity_poly.pdbx_strand_id
1 'polypeptide(L)'
;MYVLKGNIMKAGKIWGTTELVEANCALEFHRIEMKKGGICSKHLHEYKWNGFFVESGIMKVSVWQKDYDLIDETILKPGDYTKVKPGLYHQFECIESGVAFELYWATFDHNDIVRETVGKIKSDE
;
A
#
# COMPACT_ATOMS: atom_id res chain seq x y z
N MET A 1 19.73 -4.86 -2.94
CA MET A 1 19.72 -4.69 -4.41
C MET A 1 18.46 -5.30 -5.00
N TYR A 2 17.85 -4.62 -5.94
CA TYR A 2 16.62 -5.09 -6.59
C TYR A 2 16.91 -5.62 -7.97
N VAL A 3 16.25 -6.71 -8.32
CA VAL A 3 16.31 -7.29 -9.66
C VAL A 3 15.09 -6.78 -10.42
N LEU A 4 15.33 -6.03 -11.49
CA LEU A 4 14.26 -5.28 -12.17
C LEU A 4 13.56 -6.06 -13.29
N LYS A 5 14.18 -7.06 -13.84
CA LYS A 5 13.66 -7.68 -15.05
C LYS A 5 13.32 -9.15 -14.82
N GLY A 6 12.02 -9.45 -14.79
CA GLY A 6 11.52 -10.81 -14.68
C GLY A 6 11.64 -11.44 -13.30
N ASN A 7 12.30 -10.76 -12.35
CA ASN A 7 12.46 -11.27 -10.99
C ASN A 7 11.98 -10.24 -10.00
N ILE A 8 10.91 -10.55 -9.28
CA ILE A 8 10.39 -9.74 -8.21
C ILE A 8 11.07 -10.18 -6.93
N MET A 9 11.52 -9.22 -6.13
CA MET A 9 12.16 -9.51 -4.86
C MET A 9 11.10 -9.90 -3.83
N LYS A 10 11.17 -11.12 -3.31
CA LYS A 10 10.27 -11.64 -2.29
C LYS A 10 10.96 -11.75 -0.96
N ALA A 11 10.23 -11.47 0.12
CA ALA A 11 10.68 -11.69 1.48
C ALA A 11 9.57 -12.33 2.30
N GLY A 12 9.92 -13.35 3.08
CA GLY A 12 9.02 -13.96 4.04
C GLY A 12 8.83 -13.04 5.23
N LYS A 13 7.60 -12.96 5.72
CA LYS A 13 7.21 -12.26 6.94
C LYS A 13 6.42 -13.22 7.81
N ILE A 14 6.36 -12.96 9.11
CA ILE A 14 5.58 -13.80 10.00
C ILE A 14 4.08 -13.78 9.64
N TRP A 15 3.61 -12.69 9.06
CA TRP A 15 2.22 -12.50 8.65
C TRP A 15 1.93 -12.92 7.20
N GLY A 16 2.94 -13.32 6.42
CA GLY A 16 2.79 -13.70 5.02
C GLY A 16 4.06 -13.47 4.23
N THR A 17 3.92 -13.01 2.98
CA THR A 17 5.04 -12.66 2.11
C THR A 17 4.84 -11.28 1.52
N THR A 18 5.95 -10.62 1.21
CA THR A 18 5.94 -9.35 0.48
C THR A 18 6.82 -9.48 -0.76
N GLU A 19 6.33 -8.96 -1.88
CA GLU A 19 7.06 -8.89 -3.13
C GLU A 19 7.25 -7.41 -3.48
N LEU A 20 8.51 -6.97 -3.57
CA LEU A 20 8.80 -5.62 -4.02
C LEU A 20 8.64 -5.59 -5.54
N VAL A 21 7.64 -4.85 -6.04
CA VAL A 21 7.37 -4.72 -7.47
C VAL A 21 8.12 -3.54 -8.06
N GLU A 22 8.13 -2.41 -7.37
CA GLU A 22 8.82 -1.21 -7.80
C GLU A 22 9.35 -0.45 -6.60
N ALA A 23 10.55 0.10 -6.72
CA ALA A 23 11.11 1.03 -5.75
C ALA A 23 11.95 2.07 -6.46
N ASN A 24 11.73 3.33 -6.11
CA ASN A 24 12.51 4.45 -6.60
C ASN A 24 12.51 5.54 -5.52
N CYS A 25 13.05 6.71 -5.82
CA CYS A 25 13.16 7.79 -4.84
C CYS A 25 11.81 8.41 -4.41
N ALA A 26 10.72 8.09 -5.11
CA ALA A 26 9.40 8.67 -4.84
C ALA A 26 8.35 7.64 -4.43
N LEU A 27 8.54 6.36 -4.78
CA LEU A 27 7.52 5.33 -4.62
C LEU A 27 8.15 3.98 -4.27
N GLU A 28 7.48 3.23 -3.38
CA GLU A 28 7.65 1.78 -3.28
C GLU A 28 6.28 1.15 -3.46
N PHE A 29 6.25 0.06 -4.21
CA PHE A 29 5.04 -0.70 -4.51
C PHE A 29 5.28 -2.17 -4.20
N HIS A 30 4.50 -2.70 -3.25
CA HIS A 30 4.62 -4.09 -2.80
C HIS A 30 3.32 -4.83 -3.03
N ARG A 31 3.44 -6.07 -3.50
CA ARG A 31 2.34 -7.01 -3.47
C ARG A 31 2.53 -7.91 -2.25
N ILE A 32 1.51 -8.02 -1.41
CA ILE A 32 1.60 -8.87 -0.22
C ILE A 32 0.60 -10.01 -0.28
N GLU A 33 1.03 -11.17 0.15
CA GLU A 33 0.16 -12.30 0.43
C GLU A 33 0.05 -12.42 1.93
N MET A 34 -1.12 -12.16 2.46
CA MET A 34 -1.36 -12.11 3.89
C MET A 34 -2.08 -13.37 4.36
N LYS A 35 -1.72 -13.83 5.56
CA LYS A 35 -2.31 -15.01 6.19
C LYS A 35 -3.26 -14.59 7.30
N LYS A 36 -4.41 -15.25 7.39
CA LYS A 36 -5.38 -15.04 8.46
C LYS A 36 -4.69 -15.06 9.83
N GLY A 37 -4.95 -14.05 10.63
CA GLY A 37 -4.34 -13.89 11.94
C GLY A 37 -2.97 -13.21 11.93
N GLY A 38 -2.41 -12.94 10.75
CA GLY A 38 -1.14 -12.24 10.62
C GLY A 38 -1.28 -10.77 11.01
N ILE A 39 -0.33 -10.28 11.79
CA ILE A 39 -0.30 -8.89 12.26
C ILE A 39 1.09 -8.37 11.99
N CYS A 40 1.19 -7.23 11.29
CA CYS A 40 2.50 -6.60 11.07
C CYS A 40 2.92 -5.81 12.31
N SER A 41 4.15 -5.30 12.31
CA SER A 41 4.62 -4.46 13.41
C SER A 41 3.83 -3.15 13.48
N LYS A 42 3.64 -2.66 14.70
CA LYS A 42 3.16 -1.30 14.91
C LYS A 42 4.33 -0.35 14.69
N HIS A 43 4.24 0.51 13.67
CA HIS A 43 5.33 1.40 13.29
C HIS A 43 4.80 2.69 12.67
N LEU A 44 5.68 3.65 12.47
CA LEU A 44 5.37 4.88 11.77
C LEU A 44 6.45 5.19 10.74
N HIS A 45 6.09 5.98 9.75
CA HIS A 45 7.03 6.54 8.77
C HIS A 45 7.06 8.05 8.96
N GLU A 46 8.24 8.63 9.06
CA GLU A 46 8.37 10.07 9.30
C GLU A 46 7.93 10.91 8.11
N TYR A 47 8.23 10.45 6.90
CA TYR A 47 8.07 11.25 5.68
C TYR A 47 7.20 10.60 4.61
N LYS A 48 6.91 9.30 4.73
CA LYS A 48 6.18 8.56 3.72
C LYS A 48 4.71 8.39 4.08
N TRP A 49 3.86 8.51 3.08
CA TRP A 49 2.50 8.00 3.12
C TRP A 49 2.53 6.49 2.92
N ASN A 50 1.57 5.79 3.48
CA ASN A 50 1.42 4.36 3.31
C ASN A 50 -0.02 4.02 2.91
N GLY A 51 -0.21 3.52 1.70
CA GLY A 51 -1.50 3.11 1.19
C GLY A 51 -1.67 1.60 1.23
N PHE A 52 -2.92 1.16 1.41
CA PHE A 52 -3.30 -0.26 1.42
C PHE A 52 -4.50 -0.47 0.52
N PHE A 53 -4.36 -1.34 -0.46
CA PHE A 53 -5.45 -1.74 -1.37
C PHE A 53 -5.63 -3.25 -1.28
N VAL A 54 -6.85 -3.71 -1.00
CA VAL A 54 -7.14 -5.14 -0.89
C VAL A 54 -7.70 -5.67 -2.20
N GLU A 55 -7.05 -6.68 -2.76
CA GLU A 55 -7.54 -7.41 -3.94
C GLU A 55 -8.42 -8.57 -3.53
N SER A 56 -7.99 -9.35 -2.54
CA SER A 56 -8.73 -10.48 -2.00
C SER A 56 -8.46 -10.61 -0.50
N GLY A 57 -9.37 -11.27 0.21
CA GLY A 57 -9.30 -11.36 1.66
C GLY A 57 -9.83 -10.11 2.35
N ILE A 58 -9.56 -9.99 3.64
CA ILE A 58 -10.00 -8.85 4.46
C ILE A 58 -8.85 -8.40 5.35
N MET A 59 -8.60 -7.09 5.37
CA MET A 59 -7.55 -6.47 6.17
C MET A 59 -8.16 -5.42 7.10
N LYS A 60 -7.68 -5.38 8.34
CA LYS A 60 -7.97 -4.28 9.26
C LYS A 60 -6.73 -3.41 9.40
N VAL A 61 -6.88 -2.11 9.17
CA VAL A 61 -5.80 -1.14 9.39
C VAL A 61 -6.13 -0.32 10.63
N SER A 62 -5.25 -0.32 11.60
CA SER A 62 -5.38 0.44 12.85
C SER A 62 -4.41 1.61 12.81
N VAL A 63 -4.88 2.80 13.17
CA VAL A 63 -4.08 4.02 13.22
C VAL A 63 -4.26 4.67 14.59
N TRP A 64 -3.14 4.95 15.24
CA TRP A 64 -3.12 5.66 16.54
C TRP A 64 -2.97 7.15 16.30
N GLN A 65 -4.01 7.91 16.64
CA GLN A 65 -3.98 9.36 16.49
C GLN A 65 -3.17 10.01 17.62
N LYS A 66 -2.51 11.12 17.32
CA LYS A 66 -1.65 11.80 18.29
C LYS A 66 -2.42 12.55 19.36
N ASP A 67 -3.60 13.07 19.02
CA ASP A 67 -4.33 14.02 19.84
C ASP A 67 -5.43 13.39 20.67
N TYR A 68 -5.62 12.08 20.59
CA TYR A 68 -6.62 11.38 21.39
C TYR A 68 -6.23 9.91 21.55
N ASP A 69 -6.77 9.29 22.62
CA ASP A 69 -6.44 7.89 22.98
C ASP A 69 -7.22 6.87 22.16
N LEU A 70 -7.87 7.30 21.09
CA LEU A 70 -8.65 6.41 20.24
C LEU A 70 -7.79 5.85 19.12
N ILE A 71 -8.06 4.59 18.80
CA ILE A 71 -7.48 3.90 17.65
C ILE A 71 -8.54 3.92 16.55
N ASP A 72 -8.20 4.49 15.41
CA ASP A 72 -9.06 4.43 14.22
C ASP A 72 -8.85 3.09 13.54
N GLU A 73 -9.89 2.30 13.43
CA GLU A 73 -9.85 1.00 12.77
C GLU A 73 -10.66 1.04 11.47
N THR A 74 -10.04 0.61 10.37
CA THR A 74 -10.67 0.55 9.06
C THR A 74 -10.63 -0.88 8.56
N ILE A 75 -11.77 -1.43 8.19
CA ILE A 75 -11.87 -2.76 7.58
C ILE A 75 -11.88 -2.60 6.07
N LEU A 76 -10.92 -3.26 5.41
CA LEU A 76 -10.81 -3.25 3.96
C LEU A 76 -11.23 -4.60 3.40
N LYS A 77 -12.22 -4.59 2.52
CA LYS A 77 -12.69 -5.72 1.74
C LYS A 77 -12.17 -5.60 0.31
N PRO A 78 -12.31 -6.63 -0.53
CA PRO A 78 -11.84 -6.55 -1.92
C PRO A 78 -12.31 -5.29 -2.64
N GLY A 79 -11.38 -4.54 -3.20
CA GLY A 79 -11.63 -3.28 -3.87
C GLY A 79 -11.51 -2.03 -2.98
N ASP A 80 -11.37 -2.20 -1.68
CA ASP A 80 -11.26 -1.08 -0.74
C ASP A 80 -9.81 -0.59 -0.61
N TYR A 81 -9.69 0.70 -0.33
CA TYR A 81 -8.40 1.37 -0.18
C TYR A 81 -8.43 2.35 1.00
N THR A 82 -7.33 2.41 1.73
CA THR A 82 -7.08 3.47 2.72
C THR A 82 -5.62 3.89 2.69
N LYS A 83 -5.32 5.03 3.29
CA LYS A 83 -3.94 5.49 3.41
C LYS A 83 -3.69 6.12 4.76
N VAL A 84 -2.45 6.03 5.21
CA VAL A 84 -1.99 6.59 6.47
C VAL A 84 -1.00 7.69 6.17
N LYS A 85 -1.22 8.87 6.75
CA LYS A 85 -0.30 10.00 6.59
C LYS A 85 0.99 9.78 7.38
N PRO A 86 2.09 10.47 7.01
CA PRO A 86 3.32 10.39 7.78
C PRO A 86 3.13 10.77 9.24
N GLY A 87 3.91 10.16 10.11
CA GLY A 87 3.98 10.52 11.51
C GLY A 87 3.00 9.81 12.44
N LEU A 88 2.13 8.95 11.91
CA LEU A 88 1.18 8.20 12.72
C LEU A 88 1.57 6.73 12.84
N TYR A 89 1.55 6.20 14.06
CA TYR A 89 1.70 4.77 14.27
C TYR A 89 0.51 4.04 13.65
N HIS A 90 0.80 2.95 12.97
CA HIS A 90 -0.22 2.13 12.34
C HIS A 90 0.21 0.66 12.30
N GLN A 91 -0.77 -0.21 12.04
CA GLN A 91 -0.59 -1.65 12.03
C GLN A 91 -1.72 -2.26 11.22
N PHE A 92 -1.44 -3.29 10.42
CA PHE A 92 -2.52 -4.06 9.81
C PHE A 92 -2.63 -5.44 10.43
N GLU A 93 -3.85 -5.97 10.38
CA GLU A 93 -4.15 -7.34 10.74
C GLU A 93 -4.89 -7.99 9.59
N CYS A 94 -4.50 -9.20 9.23
CA CYS A 94 -5.20 -9.99 8.22
C CYS A 94 -6.36 -10.74 8.87
N ILE A 95 -7.59 -10.37 8.53
CA ILE A 95 -8.80 -11.01 9.02
C ILE A 95 -9.12 -12.26 8.20
N GLU A 96 -8.98 -12.17 6.88
CA GLU A 96 -9.09 -13.30 5.96
C GLU A 96 -7.92 -13.29 5.01
N SER A 97 -7.32 -14.46 4.78
CA SER A 97 -6.18 -14.63 3.89
C SER A 97 -6.49 -14.12 2.49
N GLY A 98 -5.50 -13.52 1.85
CA GLY A 98 -5.65 -13.01 0.50
C GLY A 98 -4.46 -12.18 0.07
N VAL A 99 -4.71 -11.34 -0.92
CA VAL A 99 -3.71 -10.50 -1.55
C VAL A 99 -4.08 -9.02 -1.38
N ALA A 100 -3.09 -8.23 -1.00
CA ALA A 100 -3.22 -6.79 -0.93
C ALA A 100 -2.00 -6.13 -1.54
N PHE A 101 -2.09 -4.83 -1.78
CA PHE A 101 -0.99 -4.03 -2.27
C PHE A 101 -0.70 -2.94 -1.25
N GLU A 102 0.58 -2.76 -0.98
CA GLU A 102 1.07 -1.74 -0.07
C GLU A 102 1.91 -0.75 -0.86
N LEU A 103 1.57 0.53 -0.72
CA LEU A 103 2.24 1.60 -1.43
C LEU A 103 2.84 2.57 -0.42
N TYR A 104 4.06 3.02 -0.73
CA TYR A 104 4.71 4.12 -0.01
C TYR A 104 5.06 5.19 -1.01
N TRP A 105 4.82 6.45 -0.66
CA TRP A 105 5.17 7.56 -1.55
C TRP A 105 5.46 8.83 -0.77
N ALA A 106 6.22 9.72 -1.40
CA ALA A 106 6.40 11.09 -0.95
C ALA A 106 5.48 12.00 -1.77
N THR A 107 5.38 13.24 -1.35
CA THR A 107 4.57 14.24 -2.08
C THR A 107 5.21 14.54 -3.43
N PHE A 108 4.38 14.60 -4.48
CA PHE A 108 4.81 15.01 -5.81
C PHE A 108 3.79 15.96 -6.43
N ASP A 109 4.18 16.63 -7.52
CA ASP A 109 3.36 17.62 -8.19
C ASP A 109 2.37 16.94 -9.15
N HIS A 110 1.07 17.02 -8.85
CA HIS A 110 0.01 16.46 -9.69
C HIS A 110 -0.11 17.16 -11.04
N ASN A 111 0.43 18.36 -11.16
CA ASN A 111 0.36 19.16 -12.38
C ASN A 111 1.57 18.95 -13.30
N ASP A 112 2.47 18.03 -12.92
CA ASP A 112 3.64 17.69 -13.72
C ASP A 112 3.22 16.84 -14.92
N ILE A 113 2.72 17.54 -15.94
CA ILE A 113 2.32 16.93 -17.19
C ILE A 113 2.36 17.98 -18.31
N VAL A 114 2.88 17.60 -19.46
CA VAL A 114 2.83 18.39 -20.68
C VAL A 114 2.12 17.57 -21.74
N ARG A 115 1.03 18.12 -22.29
CA ARG A 115 0.20 17.39 -23.25
C ARG A 115 0.42 17.93 -24.66
N GLU A 116 0.68 17.03 -25.59
CA GLU A 116 0.69 17.34 -27.01
C GLU A 116 -0.71 17.15 -27.62
N THR A 117 -1.44 16.12 -27.11
CA THR A 117 -2.80 15.83 -27.56
C THR A 117 -3.72 15.64 -26.36
N VAL A 118 -5.01 15.57 -26.60
CA VAL A 118 -6.01 15.20 -25.59
C VAL A 118 -6.46 13.75 -25.80
N GLY A 119 -6.94 13.13 -24.73
CA GLY A 119 -7.47 11.77 -24.80
C GLY A 119 -8.71 11.70 -25.70
N LYS A 120 -8.90 10.57 -26.35
CA LYS A 120 -10.05 10.33 -27.22
C LYS A 120 -10.29 8.83 -27.38
N ILE A 121 -11.48 8.50 -27.84
CA ILE A 121 -11.77 7.13 -28.27
C ILE A 121 -11.44 7.03 -29.75
N LYS A 122 -10.67 6.02 -30.12
CA LYS A 122 -10.30 5.80 -31.52
C LYS A 122 -11.53 5.40 -32.33
N SER A 123 -11.70 6.05 -33.50
CA SER A 123 -12.74 5.69 -34.45
C SER A 123 -12.41 4.38 -35.17
N ASP A 124 -13.45 3.58 -35.49
CA ASP A 124 -13.31 2.33 -36.25
C ASP A 124 -13.15 2.54 -37.75
N GLU A 125 -13.28 3.75 -38.23
CA GLU A 125 -13.13 4.06 -39.66
C GLU A 125 -11.69 3.97 -40.14
#